data_ff5be03c445ad347d76dd0974a3c4930
#
_entry.id   ff5be03c445ad347d76dd0974a3c4930
#
_cell.length_a   1.000
_cell.length_b   1.000
_cell.length_c   1.000
_cell.angle_alpha   90.00
_cell.angle_beta   90.00
_cell.angle_gamma   90.00
#
_symmetry.space_group_name_H-M   'P 1'
#
loop_
_entity.id
_entity.type
_entity.pdbx_description
1 polymer ?
#
loop_
_entity_poly.entity_id
_entity_poly.type
_entity_poly.pdbx_seq_one_letter_code
_entity_poly.pdbx_strand_id
1 'polypeptide(L)'
;WDRLIESVSSLELPEKSELVDLLKHIQICTRCGKCKQVCPMYYPQKGYLYHPRNKNMVIGSMLAALAFIQQTHRSTRQELLTQLRELLDFCTACGKCMDVCPVKIDSAGVTLSLRSYLEQEGVTGNPWKSRMLQLWSHDSELLPWAAKAAALGQPIHNTALRCIPPFWRRRMKNPVFQGPGPKLGMTNIYQKINLSDGNLIIPGDLSEKGEVPGVFYFPGCGSGLFDAGIGLAGLFLLLESGYAVLLPEEHKCCGYPLLSEGCLETYNHNKDRNRQFFQERINLAREEHVHIQTLLTSCGTCRASMEHHGLEE
;
A
#
# COMPACT_ATOMS: atom_id res chain seq x y z
N TRP A 1 15.08 17.10 -23.10
CA TRP A 1 14.25 15.97 -22.72
C TRP A 1 14.32 14.85 -23.76
N ASP A 2 14.19 15.12 -25.05
CA ASP A 2 14.27 14.10 -26.11
C ASP A 2 15.58 13.32 -26.04
N ARG A 3 16.71 14.02 -25.84
CA ARG A 3 18.02 13.39 -25.60
C ARG A 3 18.04 12.54 -24.30
N LEU A 4 17.30 12.95 -23.27
CA LEU A 4 17.17 12.17 -22.04
C LEU A 4 16.40 10.88 -22.30
N ILE A 5 15.29 10.96 -23.05
CA ILE A 5 14.50 9.79 -23.42
C ILE A 5 15.32 8.81 -24.27
N GLU A 6 16.07 9.31 -25.23
CA GLU A 6 16.99 8.48 -26.03
C GLU A 6 18.05 7.82 -25.14
N SER A 7 18.65 8.58 -24.23
CA SER A 7 19.66 8.06 -23.28
C SER A 7 19.06 7.00 -22.35
N VAL A 8 17.88 7.23 -21.79
CA VAL A 8 17.18 6.25 -20.95
C VAL A 8 16.76 5.03 -21.75
N SER A 9 16.36 5.20 -23.01
CA SER A 9 16.05 4.09 -23.91
C SER A 9 17.26 3.21 -24.24
N SER A 10 18.47 3.74 -24.13
CA SER A 10 19.73 3.00 -24.30
C SER A 10 20.18 2.27 -23.04
N LEU A 11 19.61 2.59 -21.86
CA LEU A 11 19.92 1.88 -20.61
C LEU A 11 19.34 0.46 -20.68
N GLU A 12 20.04 -0.53 -20.17
CA GLU A 12 19.52 -1.88 -19.93
C GLU A 12 18.61 -1.88 -18.69
N LEU A 13 17.45 -1.25 -18.80
CA LEU A 13 16.44 -1.24 -17.74
C LEU A 13 15.48 -2.42 -17.96
N PRO A 14 15.09 -3.16 -16.91
CA PRO A 14 14.20 -4.33 -17.03
C PRO A 14 12.83 -4.00 -17.64
N GLU A 15 12.32 -2.79 -17.46
CA GLU A 15 11.01 -2.31 -17.94
C GLU A 15 11.16 -1.03 -18.77
N LYS A 16 11.99 -1.10 -19.80
CA LYS A 16 12.42 0.06 -20.61
C LYS A 16 11.28 0.90 -21.17
N SER A 17 10.23 0.25 -21.68
CA SER A 17 9.10 0.92 -22.31
C SER A 17 8.27 1.72 -21.32
N GLU A 18 7.99 1.14 -20.15
CA GLU A 18 7.17 1.75 -19.10
C GLU A 18 7.86 2.97 -18.46
N LEU A 19 9.15 2.88 -18.15
CA LEU A 19 9.93 4.01 -17.65
C LEU A 19 10.05 5.16 -18.64
N VAL A 20 10.20 4.87 -19.92
CA VAL A 20 10.23 5.89 -20.97
C VAL A 20 8.88 6.59 -21.07
N ASP A 21 7.77 5.86 -21.01
CA ASP A 21 6.44 6.46 -21.07
C ASP A 21 6.14 7.28 -19.81
N LEU A 22 6.54 6.83 -18.64
CA LEU A 22 6.47 7.60 -17.39
C LEU A 22 7.28 8.92 -17.48
N LEU A 23 8.48 8.88 -18.08
CA LEU A 23 9.29 10.08 -18.28
C LEU A 23 8.63 11.05 -19.28
N LYS A 24 8.03 10.55 -20.37
CA LYS A 24 7.24 11.38 -21.29
C LYS A 24 6.09 12.09 -20.56
N HIS A 25 5.39 11.36 -19.67
CA HIS A 25 4.33 11.95 -18.85
C HIS A 25 4.84 13.05 -17.90
N ILE A 26 6.05 12.92 -17.37
CA ILE A 26 6.64 13.97 -16.52
C ILE A 26 6.96 15.25 -17.31
N GLN A 27 7.31 15.13 -18.59
CA GLN A 27 7.68 16.28 -19.42
C GLN A 27 6.54 17.27 -19.64
N ILE A 28 5.29 16.79 -19.70
CA ILE A 28 4.11 17.63 -19.93
C ILE A 28 3.76 18.50 -18.71
N CYS A 29 4.57 18.45 -17.64
CA CYS A 29 4.35 19.22 -16.43
C CYS A 29 4.36 20.73 -16.68
N THR A 30 3.20 21.37 -16.54
CA THR A 30 3.03 22.82 -16.70
C THR A 30 3.60 23.63 -15.53
N ARG A 31 4.19 22.97 -14.53
CA ARG A 31 4.78 23.59 -13.32
C ARG A 31 3.81 24.44 -12.50
N CYS A 32 2.50 24.25 -12.63
CA CYS A 32 1.45 25.05 -11.96
C CYS A 32 1.46 24.93 -10.42
N GLY A 33 2.04 23.86 -9.86
CA GLY A 33 2.19 23.67 -8.42
C GLY A 33 0.94 23.22 -7.65
N LYS A 34 -0.21 22.95 -8.30
CA LYS A 34 -1.46 22.51 -7.63
C LYS A 34 -1.27 21.25 -6.77
N CYS A 35 -0.40 20.34 -7.19
CA CYS A 35 -0.07 19.11 -6.47
C CYS A 35 0.54 19.34 -5.07
N LYS A 36 1.06 20.54 -4.79
CA LYS A 36 1.58 20.93 -3.48
C LYS A 36 0.51 20.88 -2.39
N GLN A 37 -0.69 21.36 -2.69
CA GLN A 37 -1.76 21.56 -1.71
C GLN A 37 -2.34 20.25 -1.16
N VAL A 38 -2.25 19.17 -1.94
CA VAL A 38 -2.84 17.87 -1.61
C VAL A 38 -1.81 16.83 -1.15
N CYS A 39 -0.51 17.14 -1.24
CA CYS A 39 0.53 16.19 -0.89
C CYS A 39 0.71 16.06 0.63
N PRO A 40 0.45 14.87 1.23
CA PRO A 40 0.58 14.66 2.67
C PRO A 40 2.04 14.71 3.13
N MET A 41 2.99 14.52 2.23
CA MET A 41 4.43 14.55 2.54
C MET A 41 5.06 15.93 2.39
N TYR A 42 4.30 16.91 1.90
CA TYR A 42 4.79 18.28 1.77
C TYR A 42 4.50 19.09 3.02
N TYR A 43 5.57 19.45 3.72
CA TYR A 43 5.54 20.41 4.83
C TYR A 43 6.44 21.59 4.50
N PRO A 44 5.98 22.82 4.66
CA PRO A 44 6.79 24.02 4.34
C PRO A 44 8.16 24.04 5.02
N GLN A 45 8.24 23.48 6.25
CA GLN A 45 9.47 23.43 7.03
C GLN A 45 10.50 22.42 6.50
N LYS A 46 10.09 21.44 5.67
CA LYS A 46 10.98 20.42 5.09
C LYS A 46 11.55 20.81 3.72
N GLY A 47 11.12 21.96 3.18
CA GLY A 47 11.65 22.50 1.94
C GLY A 47 10.95 22.02 0.68
N TYR A 48 11.32 22.63 -0.44
CA TYR A 48 10.65 22.44 -1.74
C TYR A 48 10.95 21.09 -2.41
N LEU A 49 11.99 20.37 -1.97
CA LEU A 49 12.37 19.08 -2.57
C LEU A 49 11.25 18.05 -2.45
N TYR A 50 10.50 18.08 -1.36
CA TYR A 50 9.42 17.12 -1.08
C TYR A 50 8.12 17.42 -1.83
N HIS A 51 8.05 18.50 -2.58
CA HIS A 51 6.91 18.84 -3.42
C HIS A 51 6.82 17.89 -4.63
N PRO A 52 5.64 17.32 -4.99
CA PRO A 52 5.54 16.34 -6.09
C PRO A 52 6.14 16.82 -7.41
N ARG A 53 5.85 18.06 -7.82
CA ARG A 53 6.46 18.67 -9.02
C ARG A 53 7.99 18.64 -8.97
N ASN A 54 8.57 19.03 -7.84
CA ASN A 54 10.03 19.12 -7.72
C ASN A 54 10.66 17.72 -7.67
N LYS A 55 9.99 16.74 -7.03
CA LYS A 55 10.42 15.33 -7.10
C LYS A 55 10.50 14.86 -8.54
N ASN A 56 9.46 15.08 -9.34
CA ASN A 56 9.47 14.69 -10.75
C ASN A 56 10.60 15.34 -11.54
N MET A 57 10.88 16.62 -11.28
CA MET A 57 12.01 17.32 -11.91
C MET A 57 13.37 16.73 -11.49
N VAL A 58 13.55 16.43 -10.21
CA VAL A 58 14.78 15.83 -9.69
C VAL A 58 14.96 14.41 -10.22
N ILE A 59 13.89 13.61 -10.24
CA ILE A 59 13.89 12.26 -10.84
C ILE A 59 14.39 12.34 -12.29
N GLY A 60 13.82 13.23 -13.11
CA GLY A 60 14.26 13.42 -14.49
C GLY A 60 15.74 13.78 -14.61
N SER A 61 16.24 14.69 -13.75
CA SER A 61 17.65 15.07 -13.75
C SER A 61 18.57 13.95 -13.28
N MET A 62 18.16 13.16 -12.28
CA MET A 62 18.96 12.03 -11.79
C MET A 62 19.03 10.90 -12.81
N LEU A 63 17.94 10.62 -13.53
CA LEU A 63 17.95 9.64 -14.61
C LEU A 63 18.86 10.08 -15.76
N ALA A 64 18.89 11.38 -16.11
CA ALA A 64 19.85 11.92 -17.07
C ALA A 64 21.30 11.72 -16.59
N ALA A 65 21.56 12.02 -15.33
CA ALA A 65 22.89 11.80 -14.74
C ALA A 65 23.29 10.32 -14.73
N LEU A 66 22.38 9.42 -14.40
CA LEU A 66 22.61 7.97 -14.44
C LEU A 66 22.95 7.49 -15.84
N ALA A 67 22.22 7.97 -16.88
CA ALA A 67 22.51 7.66 -18.26
C ALA A 67 23.93 8.10 -18.68
N PHE A 68 24.36 9.28 -18.24
CA PHE A 68 25.69 9.79 -18.51
C PHE A 68 26.79 9.01 -17.76
N ILE A 69 26.58 8.70 -16.48
CA ILE A 69 27.55 8.05 -15.60
C ILE A 69 27.73 6.57 -15.91
N GLN A 70 26.71 5.91 -16.43
CA GLN A 70 26.80 4.51 -16.87
C GLN A 70 27.94 4.31 -17.89
N GLN A 71 28.30 5.36 -18.61
CA GLN A 71 29.43 5.37 -19.55
C GLN A 71 30.80 5.57 -18.87
N THR A 72 30.85 6.02 -17.61
CA THR A 72 32.10 6.54 -17.03
C THR A 72 32.51 5.97 -15.68
N HIS A 73 31.63 5.80 -14.67
CA HIS A 73 32.04 5.40 -13.31
C HIS A 73 30.97 4.62 -12.51
N ARG A 74 31.31 3.39 -12.10
CA ARG A 74 30.42 2.47 -11.37
C ARG A 74 30.08 2.90 -9.94
N SER A 75 31.04 3.51 -9.22
CA SER A 75 30.83 3.96 -7.83
C SER A 75 29.86 5.14 -7.72
N THR A 76 29.93 6.09 -8.64
CA THR A 76 29.04 7.25 -8.67
C THR A 76 27.61 6.87 -9.05
N ARG A 77 27.44 5.82 -9.86
CA ARG A 77 26.11 5.25 -10.17
C ARG A 77 25.40 4.76 -8.92
N GLN A 78 26.09 3.97 -8.09
CA GLN A 78 25.50 3.42 -6.86
C GLN A 78 25.09 4.52 -5.86
N GLU A 79 25.89 5.56 -5.74
CA GLU A 79 25.56 6.72 -4.91
C GLU A 79 24.29 7.43 -5.40
N LEU A 80 24.17 7.67 -6.72
CA LEU A 80 22.98 8.28 -7.30
C LEU A 80 21.73 7.42 -7.13
N LEU A 81 21.83 6.10 -7.31
CA LEU A 81 20.71 5.20 -7.07
C LEU A 81 20.25 5.24 -5.60
N THR A 82 21.18 5.33 -4.66
CA THR A 82 20.88 5.46 -3.23
C THR A 82 20.16 6.80 -2.94
N GLN A 83 20.66 7.91 -3.49
CA GLN A 83 20.02 9.23 -3.33
C GLN A 83 18.62 9.26 -3.99
N LEU A 84 18.46 8.60 -5.14
CA LEU A 84 17.18 8.45 -5.79
C LEU A 84 16.20 7.67 -4.89
N ARG A 85 16.65 6.60 -4.26
CA ARG A 85 15.83 5.83 -3.30
C ARG A 85 15.37 6.70 -2.13
N GLU A 86 16.27 7.45 -1.53
CA GLU A 86 15.95 8.38 -0.44
C GLU A 86 14.88 9.40 -0.85
N LEU A 87 14.98 9.95 -2.06
CA LEU A 87 13.97 10.88 -2.59
C LEU A 87 12.60 10.22 -2.74
N LEU A 88 12.58 9.00 -3.27
CA LEU A 88 11.36 8.25 -3.50
C LEU A 88 10.67 7.86 -2.18
N ASP A 89 11.41 7.61 -1.09
CA ASP A 89 10.85 7.27 0.21
C ASP A 89 9.97 8.38 0.81
N PHE A 90 10.10 9.61 0.33
CA PHE A 90 9.20 10.72 0.64
C PHE A 90 7.92 10.76 -0.20
N CYS A 91 7.51 9.65 -0.81
CA CYS A 91 6.24 9.51 -1.50
C CYS A 91 5.43 8.37 -0.87
N THR A 92 4.18 8.65 -0.51
CA THR A 92 3.24 7.63 0.00
C THR A 92 2.49 6.91 -1.12
N ALA A 93 2.78 7.24 -2.38
CA ALA A 93 2.09 6.71 -3.56
C ALA A 93 0.55 6.81 -3.50
N CYS A 94 0.01 7.84 -2.83
CA CYS A 94 -1.44 8.00 -2.59
C CYS A 94 -2.25 8.53 -3.79
N GLY A 95 -1.61 8.86 -4.92
CA GLY A 95 -2.28 9.33 -6.14
C GLY A 95 -2.88 10.74 -6.13
N LYS A 96 -3.12 11.37 -4.96
CA LYS A 96 -3.82 12.68 -4.84
C LYS A 96 -3.24 13.80 -5.70
N CYS A 97 -1.93 13.76 -5.98
CA CYS A 97 -1.30 14.75 -6.85
C CYS A 97 -1.74 14.63 -8.32
N MET A 98 -2.12 13.44 -8.77
CA MET A 98 -2.68 13.18 -10.09
C MET A 98 -4.11 13.73 -10.20
N ASP A 99 -4.93 13.58 -9.16
CA ASP A 99 -6.33 14.03 -9.16
C ASP A 99 -6.45 15.53 -9.45
N VAL A 100 -5.58 16.33 -8.85
CA VAL A 100 -5.57 17.81 -9.01
C VAL A 100 -4.69 18.28 -10.18
N CYS A 101 -3.98 17.39 -10.84
CA CYS A 101 -3.10 17.73 -11.95
C CYS A 101 -3.92 17.99 -13.22
N PRO A 102 -3.80 19.18 -13.86
CA PRO A 102 -4.56 19.49 -15.07
C PRO A 102 -4.15 18.59 -16.27
N VAL A 103 -2.93 18.08 -16.23
CA VAL A 103 -2.39 17.18 -17.28
C VAL A 103 -2.23 15.73 -16.79
N LYS A 104 -2.84 15.39 -15.65
CA LYS A 104 -2.95 14.03 -15.11
C LYS A 104 -1.62 13.25 -15.00
N ILE A 105 -0.57 13.91 -14.53
CA ILE A 105 0.72 13.23 -14.29
C ILE A 105 0.58 12.26 -13.12
N ASP A 106 0.82 10.97 -13.38
CA ASP A 106 0.88 9.93 -12.36
C ASP A 106 2.26 9.86 -11.69
N SER A 107 2.49 10.79 -10.74
CA SER A 107 3.72 10.77 -9.93
C SER A 107 3.77 9.59 -8.95
N ALA A 108 2.63 8.97 -8.64
CA ALA A 108 2.59 7.79 -7.78
C ALA A 108 3.10 6.57 -8.53
N GLY A 109 2.58 6.31 -9.73
CA GLY A 109 3.05 5.25 -10.62
C GLY A 109 4.54 5.38 -10.92
N VAL A 110 5.01 6.58 -11.29
CA VAL A 110 6.46 6.85 -11.48
C VAL A 110 7.27 6.45 -10.25
N THR A 111 6.80 6.79 -9.04
CA THR A 111 7.51 6.42 -7.81
C THR A 111 7.55 4.92 -7.59
N LEU A 112 6.44 4.21 -7.84
CA LEU A 112 6.35 2.76 -7.65
C LEU A 112 7.24 2.01 -8.65
N SER A 113 7.20 2.36 -9.92
CA SER A 113 8.05 1.74 -10.96
C SER A 113 9.53 1.96 -10.69
N LEU A 114 9.91 3.18 -10.25
CA LEU A 114 11.31 3.45 -9.89
C LEU A 114 11.75 2.70 -8.62
N ARG A 115 10.89 2.51 -7.63
CA ARG A 115 11.20 1.67 -6.47
C ARG A 115 11.42 0.22 -6.86
N SER A 116 10.59 -0.32 -7.76
CA SER A 116 10.74 -1.67 -8.31
C SER A 116 12.09 -1.82 -9.04
N TYR A 117 12.41 -0.87 -9.89
CA TYR A 117 13.70 -0.84 -10.57
C TYR A 117 14.89 -0.82 -9.59
N LEU A 118 14.82 0.02 -8.54
CA LEU A 118 15.88 0.10 -7.54
C LEU A 118 16.02 -1.17 -6.71
N GLU A 119 14.92 -1.87 -6.44
CA GLU A 119 14.94 -3.18 -5.78
C GLU A 119 15.69 -4.22 -6.62
N GLN A 120 15.44 -4.25 -7.93
CA GLN A 120 16.17 -5.12 -8.87
C GLN A 120 17.66 -4.79 -8.97
N GLU A 121 18.01 -3.50 -8.85
CA GLU A 121 19.41 -3.05 -8.79
C GLU A 121 20.07 -3.29 -7.42
N GLY A 122 19.37 -3.92 -6.48
CA GLY A 122 19.85 -4.21 -5.12
C GLY A 122 19.89 -2.98 -4.19
N VAL A 123 19.29 -1.85 -4.60
CA VAL A 123 19.16 -0.64 -3.79
C VAL A 123 17.83 -0.65 -3.06
N THR A 124 17.77 -1.43 -1.99
CA THR A 124 16.60 -1.50 -1.12
C THR A 124 16.54 -0.32 -0.16
N GLY A 125 15.34 0.06 0.30
CA GLY A 125 15.19 1.05 1.36
C GLY A 125 15.71 0.51 2.69
N ASN A 126 14.83 -0.07 3.49
CA ASN A 126 15.20 -0.77 4.72
C ASN A 126 15.13 -2.29 4.49
N PRO A 127 16.27 -3.00 4.42
CA PRO A 127 16.29 -4.44 4.10
C PRO A 127 15.51 -5.29 5.13
N TRP A 128 15.49 -4.87 6.39
CA TRP A 128 14.69 -5.54 7.42
C TRP A 128 13.19 -5.38 7.17
N LYS A 129 12.76 -4.20 6.74
CA LYS A 129 11.36 -3.92 6.40
C LYS A 129 10.91 -4.77 5.22
N SER A 130 11.68 -4.80 4.13
CA SER A 130 11.38 -5.62 2.95
C SER A 130 11.28 -7.10 3.32
N ARG A 131 12.23 -7.61 4.09
CA ARG A 131 12.24 -9.01 4.53
C ARG A 131 11.04 -9.36 5.43
N MET A 132 10.69 -8.48 6.36
CA MET A 132 9.50 -8.66 7.20
C MET A 132 8.20 -8.65 6.38
N LEU A 133 8.08 -7.76 5.42
CA LEU A 133 6.92 -7.71 4.53
C LEU A 133 6.79 -8.96 3.67
N GLN A 134 7.90 -9.48 3.15
CA GLN A 134 7.92 -10.74 2.42
C GLN A 134 7.46 -11.91 3.29
N LEU A 135 7.98 -12.03 4.51
CA LEU A 135 7.55 -13.07 5.47
C LEU A 135 6.04 -12.96 5.77
N TRP A 136 5.53 -11.76 6.04
CA TRP A 136 4.10 -11.56 6.33
C TRP A 136 3.19 -11.82 5.14
N SER A 137 3.69 -11.71 3.93
CA SER A 137 2.90 -12.04 2.73
C SER A 137 2.83 -13.55 2.48
N HIS A 138 3.84 -14.32 2.94
CA HIS A 138 3.87 -15.77 2.79
C HIS A 138 3.01 -16.48 3.83
N ASP A 139 2.98 -15.97 5.06
CA ASP A 139 2.27 -16.59 6.18
C ASP A 139 1.16 -15.68 6.70
N SER A 140 -0.08 -16.11 6.48
CA SER A 140 -1.28 -15.36 6.90
C SER A 140 -1.42 -15.27 8.42
N GLU A 141 -0.81 -16.16 9.18
CA GLU A 141 -0.90 -16.17 10.65
C GLU A 141 0.12 -15.26 11.33
N LEU A 142 1.26 -15.00 10.69
CA LEU A 142 2.31 -14.16 11.26
C LEU A 142 1.86 -12.73 11.55
N LEU A 143 1.07 -12.15 10.68
CA LEU A 143 0.59 -10.77 10.87
C LEU A 143 -0.41 -10.62 12.03
N PRO A 144 -1.42 -11.49 12.18
CA PRO A 144 -2.28 -11.52 13.36
C PRO A 144 -1.49 -11.72 14.67
N TRP A 145 -0.51 -12.62 14.66
CA TRP A 145 0.35 -12.85 15.83
C TRP A 145 1.20 -11.61 16.17
N ALA A 146 1.82 -10.99 15.18
CA ALA A 146 2.59 -9.76 15.33
C ALA A 146 1.72 -8.60 15.84
N ALA A 147 0.49 -8.47 15.36
CA ALA A 147 -0.47 -7.48 15.82
C ALA A 147 -0.81 -7.68 17.31
N LYS A 148 -1.03 -8.92 17.74
CA LYS A 148 -1.27 -9.28 19.15
C LYS A 148 -0.05 -8.97 20.02
N ALA A 149 1.14 -9.32 19.57
CA ALA A 149 2.39 -9.01 20.27
C ALA A 149 2.59 -7.48 20.41
N ALA A 150 2.31 -6.72 19.35
CA ALA A 150 2.35 -5.25 19.38
C ALA A 150 1.34 -4.66 20.38
N ALA A 151 0.11 -5.20 20.43
CA ALA A 151 -0.91 -4.76 21.38
C ALA A 151 -0.49 -5.04 22.84
N LEU A 152 0.13 -6.20 23.11
CA LEU A 152 0.67 -6.54 24.41
C LEU A 152 1.85 -5.65 24.82
N GLY A 153 2.73 -5.32 23.89
CA GLY A 153 3.90 -4.45 24.13
C GLY A 153 3.56 -2.96 24.22
N GLN A 154 2.40 -2.53 23.71
CA GLN A 154 2.03 -1.11 23.64
C GLN A 154 1.99 -0.39 25.01
N PRO A 155 1.46 -0.94 26.10
CA PRO A 155 1.48 -0.28 27.41
C PRO A 155 2.89 -0.01 27.90
N ILE A 156 3.81 -0.98 27.71
CA ILE A 156 5.21 -0.85 28.08
C ILE A 156 5.87 0.26 27.26
N HIS A 157 5.68 0.24 25.95
CA HIS A 157 6.17 1.26 25.03
C HIS A 157 5.65 2.66 25.40
N ASN A 158 4.34 2.80 25.64
CA ASN A 158 3.75 4.09 26.00
C ASN A 158 4.27 4.62 27.36
N THR A 159 4.53 3.72 28.31
CA THR A 159 5.13 4.08 29.61
C THR A 159 6.57 4.53 29.42
N ALA A 160 7.37 3.80 28.65
CA ALA A 160 8.75 4.18 28.33
C ALA A 160 8.81 5.54 27.61
N LEU A 161 7.89 5.82 26.68
CA LEU A 161 7.82 7.12 26.03
C LEU A 161 7.51 8.28 27.00
N ARG A 162 6.73 8.04 28.07
CA ARG A 162 6.48 9.08 29.08
C ARG A 162 7.74 9.46 29.86
N CYS A 163 8.68 8.53 30.01
CA CYS A 163 9.98 8.78 30.66
C CYS A 163 10.94 9.59 29.77
N ILE A 164 10.70 9.66 28.44
CA ILE A 164 11.55 10.41 27.52
C ILE A 164 11.02 11.85 27.38
N PRO A 165 11.85 12.90 27.66
CA PRO A 165 11.43 14.28 27.49
C PRO A 165 10.93 14.59 26.07
N PRO A 166 9.90 15.46 25.91
CA PRO A 166 9.31 15.77 24.60
C PRO A 166 10.32 16.31 23.59
N PHE A 167 11.33 17.03 24.04
CA PHE A 167 12.40 17.56 23.23
C PHE A 167 13.23 16.46 22.54
N TRP A 168 13.57 15.38 23.25
CA TRP A 168 14.30 14.24 22.72
C TRP A 168 13.42 13.42 21.77
N ARG A 169 12.14 13.22 22.10
CA ARG A 169 11.18 12.49 21.25
C ARG A 169 11.04 13.13 19.87
N ARG A 170 10.95 14.48 19.80
CA ARG A 170 10.84 15.23 18.54
C ARG A 170 12.06 15.10 17.63
N ARG A 171 13.22 14.75 18.17
CA ARG A 171 14.45 14.51 17.40
C ARG A 171 14.59 13.09 16.89
N MET A 172 13.79 12.16 17.37
CA MET A 172 13.80 10.78 16.89
C MET A 172 13.26 10.73 15.46
N LYS A 173 13.99 10.08 14.54
CA LYS A 173 13.59 9.96 13.13
C LYS A 173 12.36 9.05 12.96
N ASN A 174 12.20 8.05 13.82
CA ASN A 174 11.11 7.08 13.72
C ASN A 174 9.85 7.62 14.44
N PRO A 175 8.71 7.76 13.72
CA PRO A 175 7.45 8.27 14.27
C PRO A 175 6.93 7.48 15.48
N VAL A 176 7.22 6.18 15.55
CA VAL A 176 6.82 5.31 16.66
C VAL A 176 7.33 5.82 18.02
N PHE A 177 8.49 6.47 18.04
CA PHE A 177 9.08 7.04 19.27
C PHE A 177 8.72 8.50 19.53
N GLN A 178 7.96 9.14 18.65
CA GLN A 178 7.61 10.56 18.80
C GLN A 178 6.42 10.80 19.72
N GLY A 179 5.52 9.80 19.85
CA GLY A 179 4.34 9.89 20.68
C GLY A 179 3.63 8.54 20.84
N PRO A 180 2.63 8.46 21.74
CA PRO A 180 1.84 7.25 21.90
C PRO A 180 1.05 6.99 20.61
N GLY A 181 1.08 5.75 20.16
CA GLY A 181 0.25 5.29 19.04
C GLY A 181 -1.23 5.13 19.44
N PRO A 182 -2.13 4.95 18.45
CA PRO A 182 -3.52 4.61 18.72
C PRO A 182 -3.59 3.30 19.50
N LYS A 183 -4.63 3.15 20.34
CA LYS A 183 -4.81 1.94 21.14
C LYS A 183 -5.07 0.74 20.22
N LEU A 184 -4.23 -0.27 20.31
CA LEU A 184 -4.38 -1.50 19.55
C LEU A 184 -5.31 -2.48 20.27
N GLY A 185 -6.19 -3.13 19.51
CA GLY A 185 -7.07 -4.17 20.02
C GLY A 185 -6.32 -5.46 20.33
N MET A 186 -6.70 -6.14 21.41
CA MET A 186 -6.14 -7.44 21.78
C MET A 186 -6.73 -8.61 21.00
N THR A 187 -7.93 -8.41 20.44
CA THR A 187 -8.67 -9.41 19.66
C THR A 187 -8.99 -8.87 18.30
N ASN A 188 -8.77 -9.67 17.28
CA ASN A 188 -9.10 -9.35 15.89
C ASN A 188 -10.58 -9.64 15.58
N ILE A 189 -11.07 -9.21 14.40
CA ILE A 189 -12.46 -9.40 13.98
C ILE A 189 -12.80 -10.90 13.85
N TYR A 190 -11.88 -11.71 13.33
CA TYR A 190 -12.07 -13.15 13.10
C TYR A 190 -12.27 -13.92 14.40
N GLN A 191 -11.59 -13.51 15.48
CA GLN A 191 -11.75 -14.08 16.81
C GLN A 191 -13.05 -13.65 17.49
N LYS A 192 -13.55 -12.44 17.18
CA LYS A 192 -14.78 -11.93 17.79
C LYS A 192 -16.05 -12.51 17.18
N ILE A 193 -16.02 -12.83 15.89
CA ILE A 193 -17.21 -13.33 15.17
C ILE A 193 -17.35 -14.84 15.33
N ASN A 194 -16.29 -15.57 15.71
CA ASN A 194 -16.29 -17.03 15.87
C ASN A 194 -16.91 -17.75 14.65
N LEU A 195 -16.31 -17.57 13.49
CA LEU A 195 -16.77 -18.13 12.21
C LEU A 195 -16.48 -19.66 12.16
N SER A 196 -17.04 -20.43 13.10
CA SER A 196 -16.86 -21.88 13.14
C SER A 196 -17.59 -22.63 12.02
N ASP A 197 -18.61 -22.01 11.42
CA ASP A 197 -19.52 -22.67 10.48
C ASP A 197 -19.52 -22.05 9.08
N GLY A 198 -18.49 -21.33 8.71
CA GLY A 198 -18.35 -20.68 7.41
C GLY A 198 -18.27 -19.15 7.49
N ASN A 199 -17.89 -18.55 6.39
CA ASN A 199 -17.58 -17.11 6.28
C ASN A 199 -18.75 -16.30 5.77
N LEU A 200 -19.87 -16.95 5.45
CA LEU A 200 -21.05 -16.32 4.88
C LEU A 200 -22.07 -16.05 5.98
N ILE A 201 -22.36 -14.79 6.20
CA ILE A 201 -23.33 -14.33 7.20
C ILE A 201 -24.55 -13.82 6.44
N ILE A 202 -25.68 -14.55 6.59
CA ILE A 202 -26.94 -14.20 5.95
C ILE A 202 -27.90 -13.65 7.02
N PRO A 203 -28.46 -12.44 6.85
CA PRO A 203 -29.52 -11.96 7.75
C PRO A 203 -30.73 -12.89 7.75
N GLY A 204 -31.29 -13.16 8.92
CA GLY A 204 -32.37 -14.18 9.09
C GLY A 204 -33.61 -13.91 8.28
N ASP A 205 -33.94 -12.65 7.97
CA ASP A 205 -35.06 -12.22 7.14
C ASP A 205 -34.85 -12.48 5.64
N LEU A 206 -33.63 -12.76 5.21
CA LEU A 206 -33.27 -13.05 3.82
C LEU A 206 -33.14 -14.55 3.53
N SER A 207 -33.02 -15.38 4.55
CA SER A 207 -32.78 -16.83 4.40
C SER A 207 -33.91 -17.57 3.68
N GLU A 208 -35.13 -17.01 3.65
CA GLU A 208 -36.30 -17.59 2.97
C GLU A 208 -36.49 -17.06 1.53
N LYS A 209 -35.69 -16.09 1.10
CA LYS A 209 -35.72 -15.52 -0.26
C LYS A 209 -34.80 -16.31 -1.15
N GLY A 210 -35.17 -16.55 -2.40
CA GLY A 210 -34.39 -17.34 -3.35
C GLY A 210 -32.95 -16.86 -3.52
N GLU A 211 -32.65 -15.89 -4.38
CA GLU A 211 -31.34 -15.35 -4.57
C GLU A 211 -31.09 -14.13 -3.64
N VAL A 212 -30.03 -14.17 -2.83
CA VAL A 212 -29.76 -13.14 -1.84
C VAL A 212 -28.60 -12.25 -2.34
N PRO A 213 -28.74 -10.91 -2.33
CA PRO A 213 -27.66 -10.02 -2.67
C PRO A 213 -26.56 -10.09 -1.61
N GLY A 214 -25.33 -10.30 -2.05
CA GLY A 214 -24.17 -10.45 -1.16
C GLY A 214 -23.05 -9.46 -1.45
N VAL A 215 -22.22 -9.24 -0.45
CA VAL A 215 -21.03 -8.40 -0.50
C VAL A 215 -19.84 -9.17 0.06
N PHE A 216 -18.72 -9.16 -0.65
CA PHE A 216 -17.45 -9.62 -0.10
C PHE A 216 -16.84 -8.49 0.75
N TYR A 217 -16.79 -8.67 2.06
CA TYR A 217 -16.22 -7.68 2.95
C TYR A 217 -14.77 -8.01 3.33
N PHE A 218 -13.84 -7.18 2.88
CA PHE A 218 -12.40 -7.27 3.18
C PHE A 218 -12.02 -6.15 4.16
N PRO A 219 -11.96 -6.41 5.49
CA PRO A 219 -11.71 -5.36 6.48
C PRO A 219 -10.31 -4.76 6.41
N GLY A 220 -9.33 -5.48 5.84
CA GLY A 220 -7.92 -5.09 5.83
C GLY A 220 -7.25 -5.15 7.20
N CYS A 221 -5.96 -4.76 7.28
CA CYS A 221 -5.18 -4.88 8.53
C CYS A 221 -5.70 -3.97 9.65
N GLY A 222 -6.09 -2.73 9.33
CA GLY A 222 -6.55 -1.75 10.32
C GLY A 222 -7.77 -2.24 11.08
N SER A 223 -8.84 -2.50 10.35
CA SER A 223 -10.15 -2.89 10.89
C SER A 223 -10.24 -4.37 11.23
N GLY A 224 -9.43 -5.20 10.58
CA GLY A 224 -9.41 -6.64 10.83
C GLY A 224 -8.57 -7.04 12.05
N LEU A 225 -7.37 -6.45 12.20
CA LEU A 225 -6.39 -6.89 13.20
C LEU A 225 -6.20 -5.90 14.34
N PHE A 226 -6.13 -4.58 14.04
CA PHE A 226 -5.72 -3.58 15.04
C PHE A 226 -6.90 -2.94 15.77
N ASP A 227 -8.02 -2.74 15.09
CA ASP A 227 -9.27 -2.23 15.67
C ASP A 227 -10.47 -2.98 15.11
N ALA A 228 -10.76 -4.13 15.72
CA ALA A 228 -11.91 -4.95 15.33
C ALA A 228 -13.26 -4.24 15.51
N GLY A 229 -13.34 -3.16 16.31
CA GLY A 229 -14.56 -2.38 16.47
C GLY A 229 -14.99 -1.72 15.17
N ILE A 230 -14.04 -1.16 14.41
CA ILE A 230 -14.33 -0.57 13.08
C ILE A 230 -14.79 -1.66 12.10
N GLY A 231 -14.13 -2.82 12.10
CA GLY A 231 -14.50 -3.94 11.23
C GLY A 231 -15.90 -4.47 11.54
N LEU A 232 -16.24 -4.63 12.81
CA LEU A 232 -17.57 -5.07 13.26
C LEU A 232 -18.65 -4.04 12.93
N ALA A 233 -18.37 -2.75 13.09
CA ALA A 233 -19.31 -1.71 12.70
C ALA A 233 -19.61 -1.73 11.19
N GLY A 234 -18.57 -1.93 10.37
CA GLY A 234 -18.73 -2.11 8.92
C GLY A 234 -19.59 -3.34 8.59
N LEU A 235 -19.31 -4.48 9.20
CA LEU A 235 -20.10 -5.69 9.05
C LEU A 235 -21.56 -5.48 9.45
N PHE A 236 -21.80 -4.88 10.60
CA PHE A 236 -23.14 -4.57 11.10
C PHE A 236 -23.92 -3.71 10.11
N LEU A 237 -23.31 -2.63 9.59
CA LEU A 237 -23.97 -1.76 8.63
C LEU A 237 -24.34 -2.49 7.33
N LEU A 238 -23.52 -3.43 6.86
CA LEU A 238 -23.81 -4.22 5.67
C LEU A 238 -25.00 -5.16 5.89
N LEU A 239 -25.01 -5.84 7.04
CA LEU A 239 -26.11 -6.74 7.41
C LEU A 239 -27.44 -5.99 7.58
N GLU A 240 -27.42 -4.83 8.29
CA GLU A 240 -28.58 -3.96 8.45
C GLU A 240 -29.08 -3.35 7.13
N SER A 241 -28.18 -3.23 6.15
CA SER A 241 -28.55 -2.78 4.80
C SER A 241 -29.19 -3.90 3.94
N GLY A 242 -29.37 -5.10 4.48
CA GLY A 242 -30.02 -6.22 3.81
C GLY A 242 -29.11 -6.98 2.85
N TYR A 243 -27.78 -6.97 3.07
CA TYR A 243 -26.84 -7.79 2.31
C TYR A 243 -26.38 -9.00 3.11
N ALA A 244 -26.25 -10.14 2.43
CA ALA A 244 -25.42 -11.22 2.95
C ALA A 244 -23.95 -10.79 2.87
N VAL A 245 -23.15 -11.14 3.87
CA VAL A 245 -21.74 -10.73 3.94
C VAL A 245 -20.83 -11.94 3.93
N LEU A 246 -20.00 -12.03 2.89
CA LEU A 246 -18.91 -12.98 2.81
C LEU A 246 -17.68 -12.34 3.45
N LEU A 247 -17.20 -12.88 4.57
CA LEU A 247 -16.00 -12.43 5.27
C LEU A 247 -14.91 -13.51 5.14
N PRO A 248 -13.65 -13.21 4.80
CA PRO A 248 -12.57 -14.21 4.83
C PRO A 248 -12.46 -14.88 6.21
N GLU A 249 -12.19 -16.18 6.26
CA GLU A 249 -12.01 -16.92 7.52
C GLU A 249 -10.79 -16.45 8.30
N GLU A 250 -9.77 -16.01 7.57
CA GLU A 250 -8.50 -15.57 8.10
C GLU A 250 -8.07 -14.25 7.48
N HIS A 251 -7.15 -13.57 8.14
CA HIS A 251 -6.59 -12.35 7.61
C HIS A 251 -5.76 -12.62 6.36
N LYS A 252 -6.07 -11.87 5.29
CA LYS A 252 -5.25 -11.82 4.07
C LYS A 252 -4.64 -10.42 3.93
N CYS A 253 -3.38 -10.37 3.53
CA CYS A 253 -2.73 -9.10 3.21
C CYS A 253 -3.07 -8.68 1.79
N CYS A 254 -3.51 -7.42 1.59
CA CYS A 254 -3.79 -6.89 0.24
C CYS A 254 -2.54 -6.77 -0.65
N GLY A 255 -1.34 -6.86 -0.08
CA GLY A 255 -0.07 -6.74 -0.80
C GLY A 255 0.41 -5.31 -1.02
N TYR A 256 -0.39 -4.26 -0.78
CA TYR A 256 0.03 -2.88 -1.02
C TYR A 256 1.36 -2.49 -0.35
N PRO A 257 1.69 -2.93 0.87
CA PRO A 257 3.01 -2.64 1.46
C PRO A 257 4.17 -3.18 0.62
N LEU A 258 4.01 -4.35 -0.02
CA LEU A 258 5.00 -4.92 -0.93
C LEU A 258 5.16 -4.06 -2.18
N LEU A 259 4.03 -3.70 -2.81
CA LEU A 259 4.00 -2.81 -3.97
C LEU A 259 4.66 -1.47 -3.63
N SER A 260 4.34 -0.89 -2.47
CA SER A 260 4.88 0.40 -2.04
C SER A 260 6.39 0.39 -1.77
N GLU A 261 6.98 -0.77 -1.45
CA GLU A 261 8.43 -0.92 -1.28
C GLU A 261 9.17 -1.26 -2.59
N GLY A 262 8.45 -1.66 -3.64
CA GLY A 262 9.02 -2.07 -4.92
C GLY A 262 9.22 -3.58 -5.05
N CYS A 263 8.77 -4.39 -4.07
CA CYS A 263 8.87 -5.85 -4.09
C CYS A 263 7.80 -6.44 -5.03
N LEU A 264 7.91 -6.15 -6.32
CA LEU A 264 6.86 -6.41 -7.31
C LEU A 264 6.62 -7.91 -7.52
N GLU A 265 7.66 -8.72 -7.56
CA GLU A 265 7.55 -10.18 -7.70
C GLU A 265 6.72 -10.79 -6.56
N THR A 266 7.09 -10.46 -5.31
CA THR A 266 6.36 -10.92 -4.12
C THR A 266 4.94 -10.38 -4.09
N TYR A 267 4.73 -9.14 -4.54
CA TYR A 267 3.40 -8.55 -4.68
C TYR A 267 2.53 -9.31 -5.67
N ASN A 268 3.05 -9.63 -6.85
CA ASN A 268 2.32 -10.38 -7.88
C ASN A 268 1.96 -11.78 -7.39
N HIS A 269 2.89 -12.49 -6.74
CA HIS A 269 2.60 -13.78 -6.15
C HIS A 269 1.50 -13.71 -5.08
N ASN A 270 1.54 -12.70 -4.19
CA ASN A 270 0.49 -12.47 -3.20
C ASN A 270 -0.86 -12.13 -3.85
N LYS A 271 -0.86 -11.33 -4.90
CA LYS A 271 -2.04 -10.97 -5.69
C LYS A 271 -2.71 -12.21 -6.29
N ASP A 272 -1.94 -13.06 -6.96
CA ASP A 272 -2.47 -14.27 -7.63
C ASP A 272 -3.05 -15.26 -6.62
N ARG A 273 -2.37 -15.44 -5.48
CA ARG A 273 -2.87 -16.27 -4.37
C ARG A 273 -4.17 -15.72 -3.77
N ASN A 274 -4.26 -14.41 -3.56
CA ASN A 274 -5.47 -13.76 -3.06
C ASN A 274 -6.61 -13.90 -4.07
N ARG A 275 -6.34 -13.72 -5.37
CA ARG A 275 -7.33 -13.87 -6.44
C ARG A 275 -7.95 -15.26 -6.44
N GLN A 276 -7.13 -16.31 -6.38
CA GLN A 276 -7.60 -17.70 -6.29
C GLN A 276 -8.48 -17.91 -5.05
N PHE A 277 -7.98 -17.50 -3.88
CA PHE A 277 -8.72 -17.62 -2.63
C PHE A 277 -10.07 -16.90 -2.67
N PHE A 278 -10.12 -15.67 -3.15
CA PHE A 278 -11.37 -14.90 -3.22
C PHE A 278 -12.35 -15.53 -4.22
N GLN A 279 -11.86 -15.97 -5.37
CA GLN A 279 -12.70 -16.62 -6.38
C GLN A 279 -13.32 -17.93 -5.86
N GLU A 280 -12.54 -18.75 -5.15
CA GLU A 280 -13.06 -19.96 -4.51
C GLU A 280 -14.18 -19.63 -3.51
N ARG A 281 -13.99 -18.62 -2.67
CA ARG A 281 -15.00 -18.22 -1.67
C ARG A 281 -16.25 -17.62 -2.31
N ILE A 282 -16.11 -16.84 -3.38
CA ILE A 282 -17.25 -16.30 -4.14
C ILE A 282 -18.04 -17.45 -4.79
N ASN A 283 -17.36 -18.47 -5.32
CA ASN A 283 -18.04 -19.61 -5.91
C ASN A 283 -18.81 -20.41 -4.85
N LEU A 284 -18.24 -20.64 -3.67
CA LEU A 284 -18.94 -21.29 -2.56
C LEU A 284 -20.17 -20.49 -2.11
N ALA A 285 -20.06 -19.17 -2.02
CA ALA A 285 -21.22 -18.32 -1.69
C ALA A 285 -22.34 -18.44 -2.75
N ARG A 286 -21.97 -18.61 -4.02
CA ARG A 286 -22.95 -18.83 -5.11
C ARG A 286 -23.68 -20.18 -4.99
N GLU A 287 -23.01 -21.22 -4.50
CA GLU A 287 -23.62 -22.51 -4.20
C GLU A 287 -24.69 -22.40 -3.08
N GLU A 288 -24.51 -21.46 -2.17
CA GLU A 288 -25.45 -21.10 -1.10
C GLU A 288 -26.53 -20.08 -1.55
N HIS A 289 -26.71 -19.90 -2.85
CA HIS A 289 -27.65 -18.94 -3.45
C HIS A 289 -27.39 -17.47 -3.10
N VAL A 290 -26.15 -17.12 -2.72
CA VAL A 290 -25.74 -15.73 -2.48
C VAL A 290 -24.97 -15.19 -3.67
N HIS A 291 -25.49 -14.13 -4.28
CA HIS A 291 -24.85 -13.44 -5.39
C HIS A 291 -23.98 -12.29 -4.90
N ILE A 292 -22.66 -12.49 -4.93
CA ILE A 292 -21.70 -11.44 -4.54
C ILE A 292 -21.62 -10.38 -5.64
N GLN A 293 -22.12 -9.19 -5.33
CA GLN A 293 -22.20 -8.06 -6.27
C GLN A 293 -20.96 -7.18 -6.29
N THR A 294 -20.25 -7.10 -5.17
CA THR A 294 -19.09 -6.20 -5.04
C THR A 294 -18.17 -6.63 -3.90
N LEU A 295 -16.92 -6.15 -3.97
CA LEU A 295 -15.95 -6.25 -2.88
C LEU A 295 -15.86 -4.90 -2.17
N LEU A 296 -16.09 -4.89 -0.87
CA LEU A 296 -15.97 -3.71 -0.01
C LEU A 296 -14.79 -3.85 0.95
N THR A 297 -14.12 -2.74 1.22
CA THR A 297 -13.02 -2.69 2.19
C THR A 297 -13.12 -1.43 3.05
N SER A 298 -12.72 -1.56 4.32
CA SER A 298 -12.60 -0.43 5.25
C SER A 298 -11.29 0.37 5.10
N CYS A 299 -10.43 -0.01 4.15
CA CYS A 299 -9.10 0.58 3.99
C CYS A 299 -8.88 1.07 2.55
N GLY A 300 -8.67 2.38 2.36
CA GLY A 300 -8.42 2.96 1.03
C GLY A 300 -7.17 2.39 0.34
N THR A 301 -6.15 2.00 1.10
CA THR A 301 -4.95 1.35 0.55
C THR A 301 -5.26 -0.06 0.05
N CYS A 302 -6.11 -0.81 0.78
CA CYS A 302 -6.56 -2.11 0.33
C CYS A 302 -7.41 -1.99 -0.94
N ARG A 303 -8.28 -0.97 -1.02
CA ARG A 303 -9.05 -0.70 -2.24
C ARG A 303 -8.12 -0.51 -3.44
N ALA A 304 -7.16 0.40 -3.35
CA ALA A 304 -6.21 0.66 -4.43
C ALA A 304 -5.43 -0.60 -4.87
N SER A 305 -5.12 -1.50 -3.93
CA SER A 305 -4.46 -2.78 -4.26
C SER A 305 -5.43 -3.76 -4.92
N MET A 306 -6.66 -3.87 -4.42
CA MET A 306 -7.66 -4.83 -4.93
C MET A 306 -8.14 -4.48 -6.34
N GLU A 307 -8.18 -3.19 -6.71
CA GLU A 307 -8.44 -2.76 -8.09
C GLU A 307 -7.46 -3.38 -9.10
N HIS A 308 -6.21 -3.66 -8.67
CA HIS A 308 -5.22 -4.35 -9.49
C HIS A 308 -5.35 -5.89 -9.46
N HIS A 309 -6.21 -6.46 -8.62
CA HIS A 309 -6.39 -7.92 -8.53
C HIS A 309 -7.32 -8.48 -9.63
N GLY A 310 -8.04 -7.62 -10.38
CA GLY A 310 -8.91 -8.04 -11.47
C GLY A 310 -10.08 -8.91 -10.98
N LEU A 311 -10.69 -8.50 -9.86
CA LEU A 311 -11.89 -9.13 -9.27
C LEU A 311 -13.19 -8.46 -9.75
N GLU A 312 -13.12 -7.63 -10.78
CA GLU A 312 -14.26 -6.82 -11.28
C GLU A 312 -15.18 -7.55 -12.26
N GLU A 313 -15.12 -8.92 -12.38
CA GLU A 313 -16.06 -9.67 -13.22
C GLU A 313 -16.66 -10.87 -12.48
#